data_799e90cee01000a02b6197fdd6628d32
#
_entry.id   799e90cee01000a02b6197fdd6628d32
#
_cell.length_a   1.000
_cell.length_b   1.000
_cell.length_c   1.000
_cell.angle_alpha   90.00
_cell.angle_beta   90.00
_cell.angle_gamma   90.00
#
_symmetry.space_group_name_H-M   'P 1'
#
loop_
_entity.id
_entity.type
_entity.pdbx_description
1 polymer ?
#
loop_
_entity_poly.entity_id
_entity_poly.type
_entity_poly.pdbx_seq_one_letter_code
_entity_poly.pdbx_strand_id
1 'polypeptide(L)'
;FADHPRVAVASSHGIGKSTVAAAAALYFMALWKNSRVIILCPTHAQVRHQTFAEINRFVENAPRGFFPECDVTQLIASPSWYTLGMSPRDSGRLAGHHSRSGLAYIIDEAAAIDEELFPVIFSALTGTNSKILMLGNPVSVSGTFRNAFYSDAPNWHRMKISAYDTPNMTGEDVGPEVAAAMIQPAWIEEQRARFGEDSPVFQTRVLGEFADEATPDAVFPLSEIEAAMNRDVEPGDNIVIGVDPARFGDDSSVIAVARGDVVTIEHRVNGASTMELVGMLMDTARRLGPYKSLEIRIDSAGIGSGVFDRARELNLPVVEFVAAGKAHEPDEYINRRSESYFELKDRLPALQLPKDDELLADLVSARYQFTSRGQRQVIAKDKMKSEIGRSPDTADAVIYATCARPRTGASFNAGGGLYD
;
A
#
# COMPACT_ATOMS: atom_id res chain seq x y z
N PHE A 1 14.65 17.22 17.26
CA PHE A 1 13.32 17.82 17.43
C PHE A 1 13.33 18.92 18.49
N ALA A 2 14.03 18.72 19.61
CA ALA A 2 14.15 19.76 20.65
C ALA A 2 14.75 21.06 20.09
N ASP A 3 15.86 20.97 19.37
CA ASP A 3 16.67 22.12 18.93
C ASP A 3 16.28 22.64 17.54
N HIS A 4 15.52 21.88 16.78
CA HIS A 4 15.16 22.22 15.41
C HIS A 4 13.65 22.40 15.23
N PRO A 5 13.19 23.51 14.59
CA PRO A 5 11.75 23.72 14.36
C PRO A 5 11.16 22.76 13.32
N ARG A 6 11.97 22.29 12.38
CA ARG A 6 11.58 21.39 11.30
C ARG A 6 12.52 20.20 11.23
N VAL A 7 12.00 19.00 11.43
CA VAL A 7 12.76 17.74 11.38
C VAL A 7 12.08 16.78 10.41
N ALA A 8 12.87 16.18 9.52
CA ALA A 8 12.41 15.14 8.60
C ALA A 8 13.30 13.90 8.75
N VAL A 9 12.69 12.74 8.95
CA VAL A 9 13.36 11.45 9.11
C VAL A 9 12.88 10.50 8.04
N ALA A 10 13.76 10.19 7.09
CA ALA A 10 13.58 9.10 6.14
C ALA A 10 14.22 7.84 6.72
N SER A 11 13.48 6.74 6.75
CA SER A 11 14.00 5.57 7.43
C SER A 11 13.43 4.26 6.91
N SER A 12 14.14 3.16 7.23
CA SER A 12 13.68 1.81 6.94
C SER A 12 12.38 1.46 7.67
N HIS A 13 11.79 0.32 7.30
CA HIS A 13 10.66 -0.25 8.05
C HIS A 13 11.13 -0.79 9.41
N GLY A 14 10.22 -0.85 10.40
CA GLY A 14 10.47 -1.56 11.66
C GLY A 14 11.48 -0.93 12.62
N ILE A 15 11.93 0.33 12.40
CA ILE A 15 12.91 1.02 13.26
C ILE A 15 12.29 1.78 14.45
N GLY A 16 10.97 1.66 14.66
CA GLY A 16 10.29 2.34 15.78
C GLY A 16 9.84 3.78 15.49
N LYS A 17 9.52 4.14 14.24
CA LYS A 17 8.99 5.49 13.87
C LYS A 17 7.83 5.93 14.76
N SER A 18 6.81 5.10 14.90
CA SER A 18 5.61 5.43 15.70
C SER A 18 5.93 5.59 17.19
N THR A 19 6.90 4.82 17.72
CA THR A 19 7.42 4.98 19.08
C THR A 19 8.11 6.35 19.24
N VAL A 20 8.92 6.77 18.25
CA VAL A 20 9.55 8.10 18.25
C VAL A 20 8.50 9.21 18.13
N ALA A 21 7.47 9.03 17.29
CA ALA A 21 6.36 9.96 17.17
C ALA A 21 5.64 10.16 18.52
N ALA A 22 5.33 9.07 19.21
CA ALA A 22 4.70 9.08 20.51
C ALA A 22 5.59 9.76 21.58
N ALA A 23 6.87 9.41 21.64
CA ALA A 23 7.83 10.01 22.54
C ALA A 23 8.00 11.51 22.28
N ALA A 24 8.08 11.94 21.02
CA ALA A 24 8.16 13.35 20.65
C ALA A 24 6.92 14.14 21.05
N ALA A 25 5.71 13.54 20.93
CA ALA A 25 4.45 14.15 21.35
C ALA A 25 4.41 14.38 22.84
N LEU A 26 4.73 13.35 23.62
CA LEU A 26 4.74 13.43 25.09
C LEU A 26 5.84 14.38 25.60
N TYR A 27 7.01 14.34 24.99
CA TYR A 27 8.10 15.26 25.29
C TYR A 27 7.69 16.71 25.07
N PHE A 28 7.08 17.03 23.92
CA PHE A 28 6.62 18.38 23.62
C PHE A 28 5.53 18.82 24.60
N MET A 29 4.57 17.95 24.90
CA MET A 29 3.51 18.23 25.87
C MET A 29 4.07 18.47 27.27
N ALA A 30 5.07 17.72 27.71
CA ALA A 30 5.68 17.88 29.04
C ALA A 30 6.48 19.18 29.17
N LEU A 31 7.19 19.61 28.13
CA LEU A 31 8.03 20.82 28.15
C LEU A 31 7.23 22.12 28.04
N TRP A 32 6.16 22.13 27.26
CA TRP A 32 5.38 23.35 26.99
C TRP A 32 3.95 23.22 27.56
N LYS A 33 3.75 23.75 28.74
CA LYS A 33 2.41 23.82 29.33
C LYS A 33 1.47 24.64 28.45
N ASN A 34 0.24 24.17 28.28
CA ASN A 34 -0.79 24.70 27.36
C ASN A 34 -0.41 24.60 25.88
N SER A 35 0.47 23.68 25.54
CA SER A 35 0.79 23.35 24.15
C SER A 35 -0.29 22.47 23.51
N ARG A 36 -0.26 22.44 22.20
CA ARG A 36 -1.10 21.56 21.39
C ARG A 36 -0.20 20.70 20.52
N VAL A 37 -0.46 19.40 20.48
CA VAL A 37 0.23 18.45 19.62
C VAL A 37 -0.80 17.79 18.70
N ILE A 38 -0.56 17.84 17.42
CA ILE A 38 -1.39 17.18 16.43
C ILE A 38 -0.55 16.07 15.78
N ILE A 39 -1.02 14.84 15.93
CA ILE A 39 -0.42 13.67 15.28
C ILE A 39 -1.26 13.35 14.05
N LEU A 40 -0.64 13.30 12.88
CA LEU A 40 -1.29 12.99 11.62
C LEU A 40 -0.74 11.68 11.06
N CYS A 41 -1.64 10.73 10.79
CA CYS A 41 -1.32 9.49 10.10
C CYS A 41 -2.25 9.31 8.88
N PRO A 42 -1.88 8.53 7.86
CA PRO A 42 -2.70 8.32 6.67
C PRO A 42 -4.10 7.77 6.97
N THR A 43 -4.23 6.92 7.98
CA THR A 43 -5.52 6.32 8.35
C THR A 43 -5.80 6.46 9.85
N HIS A 44 -7.08 6.50 10.21
CA HIS A 44 -7.51 6.52 11.61
C HIS A 44 -7.11 5.23 12.36
N ALA A 45 -7.03 4.11 11.67
CA ALA A 45 -6.56 2.85 12.24
C ALA A 45 -5.08 2.94 12.66
N GLN A 46 -4.21 3.58 11.86
CA GLN A 46 -2.81 3.83 12.23
C GLN A 46 -2.69 4.77 13.43
N VAL A 47 -3.46 5.85 13.45
CA VAL A 47 -3.54 6.72 14.63
C VAL A 47 -3.81 5.91 15.89
N ARG A 48 -4.88 5.10 15.87
CA ARG A 48 -5.36 4.35 17.03
C ARG A 48 -4.45 3.21 17.45
N HIS A 49 -4.06 2.35 16.49
CA HIS A 49 -3.42 1.07 16.78
C HIS A 49 -1.89 1.10 16.71
N GLN A 50 -1.32 2.21 16.21
CA GLN A 50 0.13 2.39 16.15
C GLN A 50 0.56 3.52 17.10
N THR A 51 0.39 4.77 16.71
CA THR A 51 0.96 5.90 17.46
C THR A 51 0.31 6.10 18.84
N PHE A 52 -1.03 6.01 18.96
CA PHE A 52 -1.69 6.13 20.26
C PHE A 52 -1.57 4.87 21.13
N ALA A 53 -1.36 3.70 20.57
CA ALA A 53 -0.98 2.52 21.35
C ALA A 53 0.38 2.74 22.05
N GLU A 54 1.35 3.35 21.34
CA GLU A 54 2.65 3.71 21.93
C GLU A 54 2.52 4.82 22.99
N ILE A 55 1.70 5.85 22.74
CA ILE A 55 1.42 6.89 23.74
C ILE A 55 0.84 6.26 25.01
N ASN A 56 -0.15 5.39 24.90
CA ASN A 56 -0.73 4.68 26.04
C ASN A 56 0.33 3.90 26.81
N ARG A 57 1.17 3.14 26.11
CA ARG A 57 2.26 2.38 26.71
C ARG A 57 3.22 3.28 27.52
N PHE A 58 3.57 4.45 26.98
CA PHE A 58 4.40 5.41 27.72
C PHE A 58 3.70 6.01 28.92
N VAL A 59 2.42 6.37 28.79
CA VAL A 59 1.61 6.96 29.87
C VAL A 59 1.42 5.96 31.01
N GLU A 60 1.14 4.70 30.71
CA GLU A 60 0.99 3.62 31.70
C GLU A 60 2.28 3.35 32.49
N ASN A 61 3.44 3.49 31.85
CA ASN A 61 4.75 3.31 32.47
C ASN A 61 5.32 4.58 33.13
N ALA A 62 4.65 5.73 32.95
CA ALA A 62 5.05 6.98 33.60
C ALA A 62 4.66 7.01 35.08
N PRO A 63 5.33 7.84 35.93
CA PRO A 63 4.88 8.08 37.29
C PRO A 63 3.42 8.51 37.34
N ARG A 64 2.66 7.93 38.27
CA ARG A 64 1.20 8.18 38.41
C ARG A 64 0.89 9.66 38.47
N GLY A 65 0.02 10.15 37.61
CA GLY A 65 -0.41 11.55 37.54
C GLY A 65 0.57 12.47 36.81
N PHE A 66 1.63 11.95 36.20
CA PHE A 66 2.55 12.75 35.37
C PHE A 66 1.91 13.18 34.05
N PHE A 67 1.18 12.29 33.40
CA PHE A 67 0.35 12.59 32.24
C PHE A 67 -1.14 12.43 32.58
N PRO A 68 -2.05 13.10 31.86
CA PRO A 68 -3.49 12.81 31.95
C PRO A 68 -3.80 11.42 31.44
N GLU A 69 -5.01 10.94 31.72
CA GLU A 69 -5.49 9.68 31.12
C GLU A 69 -5.54 9.82 29.60
N CYS A 70 -5.06 8.79 28.91
CA CYS A 70 -5.07 8.72 27.46
C CYS A 70 -6.36 8.02 27.01
N ASP A 71 -7.10 8.66 26.12
CA ASP A 71 -8.22 8.07 25.40
C ASP A 71 -7.73 7.50 24.05
N VAL A 72 -8.61 6.91 23.26
CA VAL A 72 -8.32 6.14 22.04
C VAL A 72 -7.43 6.90 21.04
N THR A 73 -7.64 8.22 20.87
CA THR A 73 -6.90 9.07 19.95
C THR A 73 -6.65 10.47 20.50
N GLN A 74 -6.70 10.62 21.82
CA GLN A 74 -6.51 11.92 22.46
C GLN A 74 -5.95 11.81 23.88
N LEU A 75 -5.11 12.78 24.22
CA LEU A 75 -4.55 12.95 25.56
C LEU A 75 -4.81 14.40 25.99
N ILE A 76 -5.77 14.64 26.87
CA ILE A 76 -6.25 15.98 27.21
C ILE A 76 -5.97 16.32 28.66
N ALA A 77 -5.08 17.28 28.91
CA ALA A 77 -4.85 17.86 30.22
C ALA A 77 -5.78 19.03 30.48
N SER A 78 -6.12 19.83 29.48
CA SER A 78 -7.11 20.92 29.55
C SER A 78 -7.56 21.28 28.11
N PRO A 79 -8.61 22.10 27.92
CA PRO A 79 -9.04 22.56 26.59
C PRO A 79 -7.98 23.27 25.76
N SER A 80 -6.93 23.79 26.41
CA SER A 80 -5.79 24.45 25.72
C SER A 80 -4.51 23.63 25.71
N TRP A 81 -4.49 22.43 26.32
CA TRP A 81 -3.31 21.60 26.50
C TRP A 81 -3.64 20.13 26.21
N TYR A 82 -3.28 19.70 25.02
CA TYR A 82 -3.68 18.37 24.53
C TYR A 82 -2.80 17.83 23.41
N THR A 83 -2.87 16.52 23.22
CA THR A 83 -2.41 15.79 22.03
C THR A 83 -3.62 15.15 21.34
N LEU A 84 -3.78 15.37 20.04
CA LEU A 84 -4.86 14.80 19.24
C LEU A 84 -4.28 14.02 18.06
N GLY A 85 -4.81 12.84 17.80
CA GLY A 85 -4.57 12.05 16.62
C GLY A 85 -5.64 12.32 15.56
N MET A 86 -5.19 12.53 14.32
CA MET A 86 -6.03 12.85 13.16
C MET A 86 -5.63 12.04 11.94
N SER A 87 -6.55 11.91 11.00
CA SER A 87 -6.32 11.38 9.66
C SER A 87 -6.73 12.41 8.61
N PRO A 88 -6.41 12.24 7.31
CA PRO A 88 -6.85 13.13 6.25
C PRO A 88 -8.37 13.35 6.17
N ARG A 89 -9.17 12.38 6.65
CA ARG A 89 -10.63 12.52 6.77
C ARG A 89 -11.04 13.65 7.73
N ASP A 90 -10.15 14.03 8.66
CA ASP A 90 -10.36 15.12 9.62
C ASP A 90 -9.84 16.49 9.11
N SER A 91 -9.52 16.62 7.82
CA SER A 91 -8.86 17.79 7.21
C SER A 91 -9.51 19.13 7.54
N GLY A 92 -10.82 19.19 7.63
CA GLY A 92 -11.56 20.40 8.03
C GLY A 92 -11.24 20.88 9.47
N ARG A 93 -10.65 20.03 10.31
CA ARG A 93 -10.26 20.39 11.68
C ARG A 93 -8.79 20.81 11.79
N LEU A 94 -7.94 20.50 10.81
CA LEU A 94 -6.51 20.81 10.86
C LEU A 94 -6.22 22.32 10.92
N ALA A 95 -7.04 23.15 10.30
CA ALA A 95 -6.84 24.61 10.20
C ALA A 95 -7.09 25.37 11.53
N GLY A 96 -7.67 24.78 12.55
CA GLY A 96 -8.10 25.47 13.78
C GLY A 96 -7.11 25.44 14.94
N HIS A 97 -5.97 24.78 14.81
CA HIS A 97 -5.05 24.55 15.91
C HIS A 97 -3.96 25.64 15.99
N HIS A 98 -4.22 26.69 16.74
CA HIS A 98 -3.22 27.71 17.08
C HIS A 98 -2.94 27.70 18.57
N SER A 99 -1.70 27.83 19.00
CA SER A 99 -1.32 27.94 20.42
C SER A 99 -0.26 29.02 20.61
N ARG A 100 -0.46 29.87 21.62
CA ARG A 100 0.56 30.86 22.03
C ARG A 100 1.70 30.21 22.79
N SER A 101 1.46 29.06 23.42
CA SER A 101 2.43 28.38 24.28
C SER A 101 3.30 27.40 23.50
N GLY A 102 2.79 26.84 22.42
CA GLY A 102 3.51 25.89 21.54
C GLY A 102 2.55 25.05 20.73
N LEU A 103 2.91 24.79 19.48
CA LEU A 103 2.18 23.92 18.55
C LEU A 103 3.15 22.96 17.88
N ALA A 104 2.88 21.66 17.96
CA ALA A 104 3.63 20.66 17.23
C ALA A 104 2.72 19.86 16.29
N TYR A 105 3.17 19.69 15.04
CA TYR A 105 2.66 18.66 14.15
C TYR A 105 3.66 17.52 14.07
N ILE A 106 3.18 16.31 14.30
CA ILE A 106 3.96 15.09 14.16
C ILE A 106 3.25 14.24 13.10
N ILE A 107 3.94 14.04 11.98
CA ILE A 107 3.38 13.36 10.81
C ILE A 107 4.07 12.01 10.70
N ASP A 108 3.33 10.96 11.02
CA ASP A 108 3.78 9.58 10.84
C ASP A 108 3.36 9.08 9.45
N GLU A 109 4.21 8.34 8.78
CA GLU A 109 4.08 7.94 7.36
C GLU A 109 3.89 9.16 6.42
N ALA A 110 4.75 10.17 6.57
CA ALA A 110 4.63 11.46 5.89
C ALA A 110 4.60 11.36 4.36
N ALA A 111 5.21 10.32 3.76
CA ALA A 111 5.17 10.08 2.33
C ALA A 111 3.78 9.74 1.78
N ALA A 112 2.85 9.33 2.65
CA ALA A 112 1.48 8.93 2.29
C ALA A 112 0.42 9.98 2.68
N ILE A 113 0.83 11.16 3.13
CA ILE A 113 -0.08 12.27 3.47
C ILE A 113 -0.36 13.10 2.23
N ASP A 114 -1.63 13.46 2.04
CA ASP A 114 -2.07 14.29 0.92
C ASP A 114 -1.36 15.64 0.90
N GLU A 115 -0.78 16.01 -0.23
CA GLU A 115 -0.01 17.25 -0.40
C GLU A 115 -0.83 18.52 -0.09
N GLU A 116 -2.13 18.50 -0.31
CA GLU A 116 -3.03 19.62 -0.03
C GLU A 116 -3.12 19.98 1.46
N LEU A 117 -2.72 19.09 2.36
CA LEU A 117 -2.74 19.34 3.81
C LEU A 117 -1.52 20.11 4.30
N PHE A 118 -0.39 20.03 3.63
CA PHE A 118 0.85 20.68 4.07
C PHE A 118 0.76 22.21 4.09
N PRO A 119 0.16 22.90 3.11
CA PRO A 119 -0.06 24.34 3.19
C PRO A 119 -0.87 24.76 4.43
N VAL A 120 -1.88 23.99 4.80
CA VAL A 120 -2.70 24.23 6.00
C VAL A 120 -1.86 24.05 7.28
N ILE A 121 -1.07 22.99 7.36
CA ILE A 121 -0.16 22.71 8.49
C ILE A 121 0.87 23.85 8.62
N PHE A 122 1.54 24.24 7.53
CA PHE A 122 2.55 25.29 7.56
C PHE A 122 1.96 26.65 7.93
N SER A 123 0.72 26.94 7.53
CA SER A 123 0.05 28.18 7.90
C SER A 123 -0.24 28.29 9.41
N ALA A 124 -0.34 27.18 10.11
CA ALA A 124 -0.54 27.14 11.57
C ALA A 124 0.78 27.29 12.35
N LEU A 125 1.94 26.98 11.73
CA LEU A 125 3.25 26.93 12.37
C LEU A 125 3.96 28.29 12.36
N THR A 126 3.30 29.36 12.74
CA THR A 126 3.82 30.74 12.72
C THR A 126 4.41 31.22 14.04
N GLY A 127 4.18 30.50 15.14
CA GLY A 127 4.65 30.86 16.48
C GLY A 127 6.12 30.47 16.72
N THR A 128 6.77 31.11 17.69
CA THR A 128 8.17 30.84 18.07
C THR A 128 8.40 29.41 18.57
N ASN A 129 7.39 28.81 19.19
CA ASN A 129 7.44 27.42 19.71
C ASN A 129 6.68 26.46 18.80
N SER A 130 6.66 26.75 17.49
CA SER A 130 6.03 25.87 16.51
C SER A 130 7.04 24.86 15.96
N LYS A 131 6.66 23.59 15.93
CA LYS A 131 7.51 22.49 15.48
C LYS A 131 6.77 21.57 14.52
N ILE A 132 7.52 20.97 13.59
CA ILE A 132 7.04 19.88 12.75
C ILE A 132 8.07 18.77 12.71
N LEU A 133 7.60 17.54 12.89
CA LEU A 133 8.35 16.29 12.72
C LEU A 133 7.66 15.47 11.64
N MET A 134 8.36 15.18 10.58
CA MET A 134 7.93 14.24 9.53
C MET A 134 8.73 12.94 9.65
N LEU A 135 8.04 11.82 9.79
CA LEU A 135 8.62 10.47 9.82
C LEU A 135 8.01 9.67 8.67
N GLY A 136 8.82 8.93 7.94
CA GLY A 136 8.29 8.10 6.86
C GLY A 136 9.34 7.25 6.16
N ASN A 137 8.86 6.29 5.41
CA ASN A 137 9.67 5.59 4.44
C ASN A 137 9.80 6.47 3.19
N PRO A 138 10.97 6.55 2.57
CA PRO A 138 11.25 7.44 1.45
C PRO A 138 10.74 6.86 0.11
N VAL A 139 9.44 6.61 0.02
CA VAL A 139 8.81 5.95 -1.14
C VAL A 139 8.32 6.93 -2.21
N SER A 140 8.10 8.20 -1.86
CA SER A 140 7.57 9.19 -2.80
C SER A 140 8.66 9.77 -3.70
N VAL A 141 8.36 9.89 -4.98
CA VAL A 141 9.24 10.51 -5.99
C VAL A 141 9.11 12.05 -6.04
N SER A 142 8.11 12.61 -5.35
CA SER A 142 7.83 14.04 -5.28
C SER A 142 7.12 14.37 -3.95
N GLY A 143 6.82 15.63 -3.73
CA GLY A 143 6.02 16.08 -2.59
C GLY A 143 6.83 16.64 -1.43
N THR A 144 6.13 17.16 -0.42
CA THR A 144 6.70 17.89 0.72
C THR A 144 7.71 17.08 1.50
N PHE A 145 7.42 15.79 1.76
CA PHE A 145 8.36 14.93 2.49
C PHE A 145 9.67 14.75 1.73
N ARG A 146 9.62 14.45 0.42
CA ARG A 146 10.84 14.34 -0.41
C ARG A 146 11.55 15.70 -0.52
N ASN A 147 10.81 16.78 -0.74
CA ASN A 147 11.37 18.12 -0.85
C ASN A 147 12.18 18.52 0.39
N ALA A 148 11.79 18.09 1.58
CA ALA A 148 12.55 18.32 2.81
C ALA A 148 13.97 17.72 2.76
N PHE A 149 14.25 16.73 1.90
CA PHE A 149 15.58 16.15 1.70
C PHE A 149 16.33 16.71 0.50
N TYR A 150 15.64 17.36 -0.45
CA TYR A 150 16.20 17.85 -1.72
C TYR A 150 16.00 19.36 -1.89
N SER A 151 14.90 19.80 -2.51
CA SER A 151 14.70 21.20 -2.91
C SER A 151 14.52 22.17 -1.74
N ASP A 152 13.96 21.72 -0.60
CA ASP A 152 13.77 22.52 0.63
C ASP A 152 14.72 22.12 1.76
N ALA A 153 15.75 21.34 1.44
CA ALA A 153 16.72 20.77 2.39
C ALA A 153 17.34 21.78 3.36
N PRO A 154 17.69 23.03 2.99
CA PRO A 154 18.26 24.00 3.91
C PRO A 154 17.35 24.38 5.09
N ASN A 155 16.03 24.21 4.94
CA ASN A 155 15.05 24.56 5.96
C ASN A 155 14.74 23.43 6.94
N TRP A 156 15.36 22.25 6.76
CA TRP A 156 15.07 21.05 7.54
C TRP A 156 16.32 20.46 8.19
N HIS A 157 16.16 20.04 9.44
CA HIS A 157 17.09 19.07 10.03
C HIS A 157 16.68 17.66 9.53
N ARG A 158 17.60 17.01 8.82
CA ARG A 158 17.32 15.77 8.09
C ARG A 158 18.08 14.62 8.71
N MET A 159 17.40 13.49 8.84
CA MET A 159 18.00 12.22 9.26
C MET A 159 17.61 11.12 8.27
N LYS A 160 18.57 10.30 7.91
CA LYS A 160 18.34 9.04 7.20
C LYS A 160 18.77 7.91 8.11
N ILE A 161 17.93 6.89 8.25
CA ILE A 161 18.17 5.76 9.16
C ILE A 161 17.87 4.47 8.40
N SER A 162 18.93 3.70 8.17
CA SER A 162 18.88 2.38 7.53
C SER A 162 18.54 1.29 8.55
N ALA A 163 18.08 0.13 8.07
CA ALA A 163 18.01 -1.08 8.88
C ALA A 163 19.39 -1.46 9.46
N TYR A 164 20.46 -1.15 8.75
CA TYR A 164 21.82 -1.41 9.18
C TYR A 164 22.32 -0.50 10.32
N ASP A 165 21.62 0.60 10.61
CA ASP A 165 21.92 1.51 11.72
C ASP A 165 21.26 1.06 13.03
N THR A 166 20.56 -0.07 13.04
CA THR A 166 19.88 -0.59 14.23
C THR A 166 20.84 -1.36 15.15
N PRO A 167 20.61 -1.43 16.47
CA PRO A 167 21.47 -2.10 17.44
C PRO A 167 21.86 -3.53 17.06
N ASN A 168 20.91 -4.33 16.52
CA ASN A 168 21.20 -5.71 16.10
C ASN A 168 22.21 -5.80 14.95
N MET A 169 22.42 -4.71 14.19
CA MET A 169 23.39 -4.65 13.09
C MET A 169 24.68 -3.98 13.51
N THR A 170 24.61 -2.96 14.38
CA THR A 170 25.79 -2.20 14.83
C THR A 170 26.51 -2.88 15.99
N GLY A 171 25.88 -3.85 16.67
CA GLY A 171 26.40 -4.50 17.85
C GLY A 171 26.30 -3.64 19.12
N GLU A 172 25.46 -2.60 19.10
CA GLU A 172 25.15 -1.80 20.28
C GLU A 172 24.46 -2.66 21.35
N ASP A 173 24.93 -2.58 22.59
CA ASP A 173 24.38 -3.35 23.70
C ASP A 173 23.05 -2.73 24.17
N VAL A 174 21.96 -3.41 23.85
CA VAL A 174 20.61 -3.08 24.28
C VAL A 174 20.01 -4.27 25.03
N GLY A 175 19.06 -4.03 25.92
CA GLY A 175 18.41 -5.12 26.64
C GLY A 175 17.77 -6.15 25.69
N PRO A 176 17.68 -7.44 26.07
CA PRO A 176 17.24 -8.52 25.20
C PRO A 176 15.81 -8.33 24.66
N GLU A 177 14.93 -7.68 25.43
CA GLU A 177 13.57 -7.36 24.98
C GLU A 177 13.57 -6.32 23.86
N VAL A 178 14.45 -5.31 23.94
CA VAL A 178 14.61 -4.29 22.89
C VAL A 178 15.23 -4.93 21.65
N ALA A 179 16.28 -5.73 21.80
CA ALA A 179 16.92 -6.43 20.68
C ALA A 179 15.92 -7.35 19.95
N ALA A 180 15.06 -8.07 20.70
CA ALA A 180 14.05 -8.93 20.11
C ALA A 180 12.94 -8.16 19.33
N ALA A 181 12.65 -6.93 19.74
CA ALA A 181 11.65 -6.09 19.10
C ALA A 181 12.17 -5.33 17.85
N MET A 182 13.50 -5.29 17.66
CA MET A 182 14.10 -4.59 16.53
C MET A 182 14.30 -5.50 15.31
N ILE A 183 14.65 -4.87 14.19
CA ILE A 183 14.95 -5.59 12.94
C ILE A 183 16.00 -6.68 13.19
N GLN A 184 15.73 -7.87 12.70
CA GLN A 184 16.65 -9.00 12.77
C GLN A 184 17.45 -9.12 11.46
N PRO A 185 18.71 -9.59 11.50
CA PRO A 185 19.51 -9.84 10.29
C PRO A 185 18.79 -10.71 9.27
N ALA A 186 18.08 -11.74 9.73
CA ALA A 186 17.32 -12.65 8.87
C ALA A 186 16.24 -11.93 8.04
N TRP A 187 15.61 -10.90 8.59
CA TRP A 187 14.62 -10.11 7.85
C TRP A 187 15.26 -9.34 6.68
N ILE A 188 16.45 -8.79 6.87
CA ILE A 188 17.17 -8.09 5.80
C ILE A 188 17.51 -9.05 4.65
N GLU A 189 17.99 -10.25 4.99
CA GLU A 189 18.28 -11.29 4.00
C GLU A 189 17.02 -11.75 3.26
N GLU A 190 15.90 -11.88 3.96
CA GLU A 190 14.59 -12.17 3.33
C GLU A 190 14.19 -11.07 2.36
N GLN A 191 14.31 -9.77 2.74
CA GLN A 191 14.00 -8.65 1.84
C GLN A 191 14.92 -8.67 0.61
N ARG A 192 16.23 -8.94 0.80
CA ARG A 192 17.20 -9.05 -0.29
C ARG A 192 16.84 -10.18 -1.26
N ALA A 193 16.48 -11.35 -0.73
CA ALA A 193 16.11 -12.49 -1.55
C ALA A 193 14.80 -12.26 -2.32
N ARG A 194 13.84 -11.55 -1.68
CA ARG A 194 12.50 -11.33 -2.25
C ARG A 194 12.45 -10.23 -3.31
N PHE A 195 13.15 -9.13 -3.08
CA PHE A 195 13.03 -7.93 -3.93
C PHE A 195 14.29 -7.64 -4.74
N GLY A 196 15.45 -8.18 -4.35
CA GLY A 196 16.75 -7.78 -4.88
C GLY A 196 17.30 -6.51 -4.22
N GLU A 197 18.61 -6.44 -4.07
CA GLU A 197 19.29 -5.34 -3.36
C GLU A 197 19.17 -4.00 -4.09
N ASP A 198 19.15 -4.01 -5.42
CA ASP A 198 19.05 -2.82 -6.28
C ASP A 198 17.58 -2.37 -6.49
N SER A 199 16.60 -3.08 -5.93
CA SER A 199 15.19 -2.74 -6.15
C SER A 199 14.77 -1.47 -5.39
N PRO A 200 13.83 -0.69 -5.93
CA PRO A 200 13.24 0.45 -5.22
C PRO A 200 12.67 0.05 -3.84
N VAL A 201 12.14 -1.16 -3.71
CA VAL A 201 11.60 -1.68 -2.44
C VAL A 201 12.70 -1.87 -1.41
N PHE A 202 13.84 -2.47 -1.78
CA PHE A 202 14.96 -2.65 -0.87
C PHE A 202 15.58 -1.31 -0.45
N GLN A 203 15.78 -0.41 -1.40
CA GLN A 203 16.29 0.94 -1.15
C GLN A 203 15.42 1.69 -0.14
N THR A 204 14.10 1.66 -0.31
CA THR A 204 13.18 2.42 0.57
C THR A 204 12.94 1.72 1.90
N ARG A 205 12.69 0.40 1.90
CA ARG A 205 12.28 -0.33 3.09
C ARG A 205 13.44 -0.80 3.96
N VAL A 206 14.63 -1.05 3.37
CA VAL A 206 15.81 -1.53 4.10
C VAL A 206 16.83 -0.42 4.29
N LEU A 207 17.20 0.29 3.22
CA LEU A 207 18.22 1.33 3.31
C LEU A 207 17.69 2.67 3.84
N GLY A 208 16.35 2.89 3.80
CA GLY A 208 15.77 4.17 4.19
C GLY A 208 16.16 5.31 3.24
N GLU A 209 16.46 4.97 1.99
CA GLU A 209 16.85 5.91 0.94
C GLU A 209 15.69 6.12 -0.05
N PHE A 210 15.60 7.36 -0.56
CA PHE A 210 14.67 7.61 -1.66
C PHE A 210 15.16 6.84 -2.88
N ALA A 211 14.29 5.98 -3.41
CA ALA A 211 14.57 5.35 -4.69
C ALA A 211 14.77 6.45 -5.75
N ASP A 212 15.80 6.30 -6.56
CA ASP A 212 16.00 7.19 -7.70
C ASP A 212 14.75 7.16 -8.59
N GLU A 213 14.52 8.28 -9.29
CA GLU A 213 13.32 8.53 -10.09
C GLU A 213 12.85 7.26 -10.80
N ALA A 214 11.55 6.99 -10.67
CA ALA A 214 10.89 5.82 -11.21
C ALA A 214 11.57 5.34 -12.51
N THR A 215 11.96 4.09 -12.54
CA THR A 215 12.45 3.47 -13.78
C THR A 215 11.52 3.93 -14.90
N PRO A 216 11.99 4.62 -15.94
CA PRO A 216 11.11 5.31 -16.89
C PRO A 216 10.10 4.37 -17.59
N ASP A 217 10.34 3.08 -17.50
CA ASP A 217 9.52 2.00 -18.06
C ASP A 217 8.67 1.24 -17.02
N ALA A 218 8.63 1.68 -15.75
CA ALA A 218 7.75 1.09 -14.74
C ALA A 218 6.28 1.35 -15.08
N VAL A 219 5.45 0.32 -15.02
CA VAL A 219 3.99 0.49 -15.16
C VAL A 219 3.44 1.14 -13.90
N PHE A 220 3.86 0.67 -12.73
CA PHE A 220 3.36 1.12 -11.44
C PHE A 220 4.48 1.75 -10.61
N PRO A 221 4.43 3.06 -10.32
CA PRO A 221 5.32 3.67 -9.34
C PRO A 221 5.11 3.08 -7.94
N LEU A 222 6.20 2.79 -7.23
CA LEU A 222 6.13 2.23 -5.87
C LEU A 222 5.27 3.09 -4.93
N SER A 223 5.39 4.42 -5.03
CA SER A 223 4.60 5.35 -4.22
C SER A 223 3.09 5.22 -4.43
N GLU A 224 2.65 4.98 -5.66
CA GLU A 224 1.22 4.80 -5.99
C GLU A 224 0.69 3.46 -5.45
N ILE A 225 1.49 2.38 -5.55
CA ILE A 225 1.14 1.08 -4.99
C ILE A 225 1.01 1.19 -3.46
N GLU A 226 1.99 1.76 -2.78
CA GLU A 226 1.96 1.91 -1.32
C GLU A 226 0.84 2.84 -0.85
N ALA A 227 0.54 3.90 -1.59
CA ALA A 227 -0.63 4.75 -1.32
C ALA A 227 -1.94 3.95 -1.42
N ALA A 228 -2.09 3.09 -2.43
CA ALA A 228 -3.26 2.21 -2.57
C ALA A 228 -3.33 1.17 -1.44
N MET A 229 -2.20 0.60 -1.02
CA MET A 229 -2.15 -0.35 0.11
C MET A 229 -2.44 0.29 1.48
N ASN A 230 -2.24 1.59 1.61
CA ASN A 230 -2.51 2.34 2.85
C ASN A 230 -3.85 3.09 2.83
N ARG A 231 -4.60 3.03 1.74
CA ARG A 231 -5.91 3.68 1.62
C ARG A 231 -6.96 2.90 2.39
N ASP A 232 -7.95 3.61 2.91
CA ASP A 232 -9.12 3.07 3.57
C ASP A 232 -10.37 3.49 2.79
N VAL A 233 -11.01 2.51 2.13
CA VAL A 233 -12.15 2.70 1.22
C VAL A 233 -13.30 1.81 1.68
N GLU A 234 -14.53 2.32 1.62
CA GLU A 234 -15.71 1.49 1.88
C GLU A 234 -15.96 0.53 0.70
N PRO A 235 -16.18 -0.76 0.96
CA PRO A 235 -16.47 -1.72 -0.08
C PRO A 235 -17.75 -1.38 -0.85
N GLY A 236 -17.70 -1.45 -2.18
CA GLY A 236 -18.87 -1.26 -3.02
C GLY A 236 -19.70 -2.54 -3.24
N ASP A 237 -20.86 -2.39 -3.88
CA ASP A 237 -21.80 -3.50 -4.16
C ASP A 237 -21.39 -4.33 -5.40
N ASN A 238 -20.63 -3.77 -6.31
CA ASN A 238 -20.15 -4.48 -7.50
C ASN A 238 -19.01 -5.43 -7.13
N ILE A 239 -19.20 -6.73 -7.36
CA ILE A 239 -18.24 -7.76 -6.95
C ILE A 239 -17.70 -8.45 -8.20
N VAL A 240 -16.38 -8.38 -8.36
CA VAL A 240 -15.65 -9.06 -9.44
C VAL A 240 -14.59 -9.97 -8.83
N ILE A 241 -14.57 -11.23 -9.26
CA ILE A 241 -13.57 -12.22 -8.86
C ILE A 241 -12.61 -12.42 -10.03
N GLY A 242 -11.33 -12.18 -9.82
CA GLY A 242 -10.26 -12.47 -10.78
C GLY A 242 -9.54 -13.76 -10.42
N VAL A 243 -9.33 -14.63 -11.40
CA VAL A 243 -8.69 -15.92 -11.19
C VAL A 243 -7.55 -16.09 -12.17
N ASP A 244 -6.34 -16.29 -11.66
CA ASP A 244 -5.17 -16.71 -12.42
C ASP A 244 -4.85 -18.18 -12.09
N PRO A 245 -5.24 -19.14 -12.94
CA PRO A 245 -5.02 -20.56 -12.70
C PRO A 245 -3.59 -20.96 -13.07
N ALA A 246 -2.87 -21.56 -12.12
CA ALA A 246 -1.57 -22.19 -12.40
C ALA A 246 -1.64 -23.72 -12.16
N ARG A 247 -0.75 -24.48 -12.82
CA ARG A 247 -0.71 -25.93 -12.66
C ARG A 247 0.46 -26.38 -11.77
N PHE A 248 1.11 -27.43 -12.07
CA PHE A 248 2.20 -27.99 -11.31
C PHE A 248 3.49 -27.17 -11.51
N GLY A 249 4.22 -26.92 -10.45
CA GLY A 249 5.46 -26.15 -10.43
C GLY A 249 5.46 -25.09 -9.33
N ASP A 250 6.29 -24.08 -9.49
CA ASP A 250 6.45 -22.99 -8.52
C ASP A 250 5.41 -21.87 -8.68
N ASP A 251 4.53 -21.95 -9.69
CA ASP A 251 3.51 -20.94 -9.95
C ASP A 251 2.26 -21.20 -9.08
N SER A 252 1.61 -20.13 -8.62
CA SER A 252 0.45 -20.18 -7.71
C SER A 252 -0.85 -19.93 -8.47
N SER A 253 -1.88 -20.74 -8.18
CA SER A 253 -3.24 -20.32 -8.54
C SER A 253 -3.72 -19.29 -7.54
N VAL A 254 -4.22 -18.14 -8.04
CA VAL A 254 -4.65 -17.03 -7.20
C VAL A 254 -6.11 -16.65 -7.49
N ILE A 255 -6.87 -16.42 -6.42
CA ILE A 255 -8.23 -15.86 -6.47
C ILE A 255 -8.21 -14.53 -5.75
N ALA A 256 -8.43 -13.44 -6.49
CA ALA A 256 -8.58 -12.08 -5.97
C ALA A 256 -10.03 -11.62 -6.11
N VAL A 257 -10.49 -10.77 -5.20
CA VAL A 257 -11.86 -10.23 -5.20
C VAL A 257 -11.79 -8.72 -5.12
N ALA A 258 -12.48 -8.03 -6.03
CA ALA A 258 -12.73 -6.61 -5.97
C ALA A 258 -14.20 -6.36 -5.59
N ARG A 259 -14.43 -5.60 -4.51
CA ARG A 259 -15.75 -5.09 -4.10
C ARG A 259 -15.77 -3.57 -4.27
N GLY A 260 -16.24 -3.12 -5.44
CA GLY A 260 -16.02 -1.73 -5.85
C GLY A 260 -14.53 -1.43 -6.01
N ASP A 261 -14.00 -0.55 -5.16
CA ASP A 261 -12.60 -0.16 -5.16
C ASP A 261 -11.76 -0.83 -4.06
N VAL A 262 -12.32 -1.78 -3.30
CA VAL A 262 -11.58 -2.58 -2.30
C VAL A 262 -11.21 -3.93 -2.88
N VAL A 263 -9.92 -4.25 -2.87
CA VAL A 263 -9.37 -5.52 -3.38
C VAL A 263 -8.85 -6.38 -2.23
N THR A 264 -9.18 -7.68 -2.28
CA THR A 264 -8.65 -8.71 -1.36
C THR A 264 -8.10 -9.90 -2.12
N ILE A 265 -7.14 -10.62 -1.53
CA ILE A 265 -6.65 -11.91 -2.03
C ILE A 265 -7.29 -12.98 -1.15
N GLU A 266 -8.15 -13.81 -1.75
CA GLU A 266 -8.91 -14.83 -1.02
C GLU A 266 -8.17 -16.15 -0.94
N HIS A 267 -7.50 -16.54 -2.03
CA HIS A 267 -6.72 -17.75 -2.10
C HIS A 267 -5.44 -17.55 -2.89
N ARG A 268 -4.37 -18.15 -2.41
CA ARG A 268 -3.09 -18.34 -3.10
C ARG A 268 -2.61 -19.74 -2.79
N VAL A 269 -2.60 -20.62 -3.80
CA VAL A 269 -2.29 -22.04 -3.62
C VAL A 269 -1.40 -22.56 -4.73
N ASN A 270 -0.40 -23.35 -4.36
CA ASN A 270 0.49 -24.03 -5.30
C ASN A 270 0.03 -25.46 -5.52
N GLY A 271 0.12 -25.96 -6.76
CA GLY A 271 -0.15 -27.37 -7.07
C GLY A 271 -1.61 -27.81 -6.96
N ALA A 272 -2.56 -26.86 -6.85
CA ALA A 272 -3.98 -27.19 -6.83
C ALA A 272 -4.43 -27.79 -8.16
N SER A 273 -5.23 -28.85 -8.10
CA SER A 273 -5.91 -29.36 -9.28
C SER A 273 -7.01 -28.41 -9.77
N THR A 274 -7.40 -28.53 -11.04
CA THR A 274 -8.53 -27.77 -11.60
C THR A 274 -9.80 -27.91 -10.74
N MET A 275 -10.08 -29.09 -10.21
CA MET A 275 -11.28 -29.36 -9.39
C MET A 275 -11.21 -28.70 -8.03
N GLU A 276 -10.05 -28.70 -7.38
CA GLU A 276 -9.82 -28.02 -6.10
C GLU A 276 -9.95 -26.50 -6.27
N LEU A 277 -9.36 -25.94 -7.32
CA LEU A 277 -9.46 -24.51 -7.61
C LEU A 277 -10.93 -24.08 -7.87
N VAL A 278 -11.68 -24.86 -8.64
CA VAL A 278 -13.12 -24.63 -8.86
C VAL A 278 -13.91 -24.76 -7.55
N GLY A 279 -13.55 -25.68 -6.67
CA GLY A 279 -14.14 -25.81 -5.33
C GLY A 279 -13.94 -24.55 -4.50
N MET A 280 -12.70 -24.03 -4.41
CA MET A 280 -12.38 -22.78 -3.72
C MET A 280 -13.12 -21.59 -4.32
N LEU A 281 -13.21 -21.52 -5.65
CA LEU A 281 -13.94 -20.48 -6.36
C LEU A 281 -15.44 -20.51 -6.04
N MET A 282 -16.05 -21.70 -5.99
CA MET A 282 -17.44 -21.87 -5.61
C MET A 282 -17.72 -21.42 -4.18
N ASP A 283 -16.85 -21.79 -3.24
CA ASP A 283 -17.00 -21.40 -1.85
C ASP A 283 -16.84 -19.90 -1.66
N THR A 284 -15.88 -19.29 -2.35
CA THR A 284 -15.72 -17.82 -2.40
C THR A 284 -16.96 -17.14 -2.97
N ALA A 285 -17.45 -17.60 -4.12
CA ALA A 285 -18.62 -17.02 -4.75
C ALA A 285 -19.89 -17.15 -3.88
N ARG A 286 -20.11 -18.28 -3.20
CA ARG A 286 -21.25 -18.47 -2.28
C ARG A 286 -21.19 -17.54 -1.08
N ARG A 287 -20.01 -17.31 -0.53
CA ARG A 287 -19.80 -16.43 0.63
C ARG A 287 -20.04 -14.96 0.29
N LEU A 288 -19.72 -14.55 -0.94
CA LEU A 288 -19.82 -13.15 -1.37
C LEU A 288 -21.26 -12.74 -1.73
N GLY A 289 -22.15 -13.66 -2.04
CA GLY A 289 -23.54 -13.32 -2.28
C GLY A 289 -24.19 -14.08 -3.45
N PRO A 290 -25.37 -13.64 -3.89
CA PRO A 290 -26.06 -14.30 -4.99
C PRO A 290 -25.29 -14.14 -6.32
N TYR A 291 -25.21 -15.19 -7.11
CA TYR A 291 -24.46 -15.24 -8.38
C TYR A 291 -24.85 -14.13 -9.38
N LYS A 292 -26.06 -13.60 -9.29
CA LYS A 292 -26.51 -12.50 -10.16
C LYS A 292 -25.79 -11.17 -9.92
N SER A 293 -25.17 -11.00 -8.75
CA SER A 293 -24.41 -9.80 -8.39
C SER A 293 -22.89 -9.99 -8.52
N LEU A 294 -22.45 -11.14 -9.04
CA LEU A 294 -21.05 -11.48 -9.19
C LEU A 294 -20.66 -11.53 -10.67
N GLU A 295 -19.41 -11.21 -10.95
CA GLU A 295 -18.73 -11.53 -12.20
C GLU A 295 -17.43 -12.26 -11.87
N ILE A 296 -17.14 -13.37 -12.55
CA ILE A 296 -15.94 -14.16 -12.32
C ILE A 296 -15.13 -14.18 -13.61
N ARG A 297 -13.93 -13.63 -13.60
CA ARG A 297 -13.03 -13.56 -14.75
C ARG A 297 -11.89 -14.54 -14.58
N ILE A 298 -11.75 -15.45 -15.52
CA ILE A 298 -10.77 -16.52 -15.48
C ILE A 298 -9.87 -16.39 -16.70
N ASP A 299 -8.54 -16.33 -16.50
CA ASP A 299 -7.62 -16.47 -17.64
C ASP A 299 -7.78 -17.88 -18.23
N SER A 300 -8.24 -17.96 -19.47
CA SER A 300 -8.50 -19.21 -20.15
C SER A 300 -7.27 -19.79 -20.87
N ALA A 301 -6.10 -19.17 -20.75
CA ALA A 301 -4.88 -19.71 -21.33
C ALA A 301 -4.48 -21.05 -20.67
N GLY A 302 -4.11 -22.03 -21.48
CA GLY A 302 -3.62 -23.32 -21.00
C GLY A 302 -4.64 -24.03 -20.08
N ILE A 303 -4.28 -24.16 -18.80
CA ILE A 303 -5.13 -24.84 -17.79
C ILE A 303 -6.38 -24.08 -17.46
N GLY A 304 -6.31 -22.77 -17.54
CA GLY A 304 -7.45 -21.94 -17.24
C GLY A 304 -8.69 -22.29 -18.07
N SER A 305 -8.52 -22.85 -19.27
CA SER A 305 -9.64 -23.37 -20.07
C SER A 305 -10.44 -24.44 -19.33
N GLY A 306 -9.76 -25.39 -18.66
CA GLY A 306 -10.43 -26.43 -17.87
C GLY A 306 -11.13 -25.90 -16.63
N VAL A 307 -10.57 -24.87 -15.97
CA VAL A 307 -11.20 -24.18 -14.84
C VAL A 307 -12.44 -23.41 -15.32
N PHE A 308 -12.32 -22.68 -16.42
CA PHE A 308 -13.42 -21.92 -17.03
C PHE A 308 -14.57 -22.83 -17.43
N ASP A 309 -14.29 -23.91 -18.19
CA ASP A 309 -15.32 -24.84 -18.67
C ASP A 309 -16.04 -25.52 -17.49
N ARG A 310 -15.29 -25.97 -16.47
CA ARG A 310 -15.90 -26.58 -15.30
C ARG A 310 -16.72 -25.59 -14.47
N ALA A 311 -16.26 -24.37 -14.29
CA ALA A 311 -17.02 -23.35 -13.59
C ALA A 311 -18.33 -22.98 -14.36
N ARG A 312 -18.27 -22.94 -15.70
CA ARG A 312 -19.42 -22.72 -16.57
C ARG A 312 -20.44 -23.87 -16.48
N GLU A 313 -20.00 -25.12 -16.48
CA GLU A 313 -20.86 -26.29 -16.27
C GLU A 313 -21.62 -26.24 -14.94
N LEU A 314 -20.98 -25.67 -13.89
CA LEU A 314 -21.59 -25.47 -12.58
C LEU A 314 -22.44 -24.20 -12.46
N ASN A 315 -22.73 -23.54 -13.60
CA ASN A 315 -23.53 -22.32 -13.72
C ASN A 315 -22.99 -21.15 -12.90
N LEU A 316 -21.68 -21.07 -12.70
CA LEU A 316 -21.05 -19.85 -12.17
C LEU A 316 -21.05 -18.72 -13.21
N PRO A 317 -21.17 -17.45 -12.80
CA PRO A 317 -21.22 -16.30 -13.71
C PRO A 317 -19.83 -15.95 -14.26
N VAL A 318 -19.25 -16.90 -15.00
CA VAL A 318 -17.86 -16.78 -15.52
C VAL A 318 -17.81 -16.01 -16.83
N VAL A 319 -16.77 -15.18 -16.94
CA VAL A 319 -16.39 -14.45 -18.15
C VAL A 319 -14.96 -14.87 -18.49
N GLU A 320 -14.76 -15.24 -19.74
CA GLU A 320 -13.43 -15.61 -20.22
C GLU A 320 -12.54 -14.37 -20.35
N PHE A 321 -11.34 -14.44 -19.75
CA PHE A 321 -10.28 -13.47 -19.96
C PHE A 321 -9.19 -14.10 -20.82
N VAL A 322 -8.86 -13.46 -21.94
CA VAL A 322 -7.80 -13.93 -22.86
C VAL A 322 -6.68 -12.89 -22.86
N ALA A 323 -5.65 -13.11 -22.02
CA ALA A 323 -4.54 -12.16 -21.85
C ALA A 323 -3.82 -11.82 -23.15
N ALA A 324 -3.61 -12.80 -24.02
CA ALA A 324 -3.00 -12.60 -25.35
C ALA A 324 -3.98 -12.04 -26.40
N GLY A 325 -5.27 -11.88 -26.04
CA GLY A 325 -6.31 -11.40 -26.96
C GLY A 325 -6.09 -9.94 -27.39
N LYS A 326 -6.93 -9.52 -28.33
CA LYS A 326 -6.90 -8.14 -28.86
C LYS A 326 -7.28 -7.15 -27.74
N ALA A 327 -6.50 -6.08 -27.59
CA ALA A 327 -6.83 -4.95 -26.74
C ALA A 327 -8.13 -4.27 -27.16
N HIS A 328 -8.82 -3.59 -26.25
CA HIS A 328 -9.96 -2.73 -26.56
C HIS A 328 -9.50 -1.49 -27.35
N GLU A 329 -8.30 -0.98 -27.00
CA GLU A 329 -7.62 0.14 -27.64
C GLU A 329 -6.36 -0.34 -28.37
N PRO A 330 -6.50 -1.01 -29.52
CA PRO A 330 -5.40 -1.68 -30.21
C PRO A 330 -4.40 -0.71 -30.84
N ASP A 331 -4.71 0.56 -30.94
CA ASP A 331 -3.77 1.60 -31.39
C ASP A 331 -2.80 1.99 -30.25
N GLU A 332 -3.18 1.82 -28.98
CA GLU A 332 -2.35 2.12 -27.83
C GLU A 332 -1.66 0.90 -27.21
N TYR A 333 -2.30 -0.27 -27.25
CA TYR A 333 -1.82 -1.49 -26.58
C TYR A 333 -1.70 -2.68 -27.53
N ILE A 334 -0.62 -3.44 -27.38
CA ILE A 334 -0.36 -4.61 -28.24
C ILE A 334 -1.35 -5.75 -28.03
N ASN A 335 -1.82 -5.94 -26.79
CA ASN A 335 -2.73 -7.02 -26.39
C ASN A 335 -3.54 -6.65 -25.14
N ARG A 336 -4.50 -7.49 -24.79
CA ARG A 336 -5.39 -7.27 -23.63
C ARG A 336 -4.63 -7.27 -22.30
N ARG A 337 -3.57 -8.11 -22.16
CA ARG A 337 -2.72 -8.09 -20.97
C ARG A 337 -2.09 -6.73 -20.75
N SER A 338 -1.44 -6.17 -21.76
CA SER A 338 -0.81 -4.86 -21.64
C SER A 338 -1.81 -3.77 -21.28
N GLU A 339 -2.96 -3.75 -21.94
CA GLU A 339 -4.04 -2.80 -21.65
C GLU A 339 -4.54 -2.92 -20.20
N SER A 340 -4.81 -4.14 -19.71
CA SER A 340 -5.33 -4.37 -18.37
C SER A 340 -4.38 -3.92 -17.23
N TYR A 341 -3.07 -3.99 -17.47
CA TYR A 341 -2.08 -3.43 -16.54
C TYR A 341 -2.20 -1.92 -16.43
N PHE A 342 -2.39 -1.23 -17.54
CA PHE A 342 -2.59 0.24 -17.53
C PHE A 342 -3.96 0.63 -16.99
N GLU A 343 -5.01 -0.15 -17.24
CA GLU A 343 -6.33 0.05 -16.60
C GLU A 343 -6.24 -0.04 -15.06
N LEU A 344 -5.46 -1.00 -14.51
CA LEU A 344 -5.18 -1.04 -13.08
C LEU A 344 -4.42 0.20 -12.62
N LYS A 345 -3.38 0.64 -13.37
CA LYS A 345 -2.62 1.85 -13.05
C LYS A 345 -3.54 3.06 -12.91
N ASP A 346 -4.42 3.28 -13.88
CA ASP A 346 -5.33 4.43 -13.90
C ASP A 346 -6.34 4.38 -12.75
N ARG A 347 -6.63 3.19 -12.21
CA ARG A 347 -7.50 3.00 -11.06
C ARG A 347 -6.80 3.10 -9.70
N LEU A 348 -5.46 2.95 -9.63
CA LEU A 348 -4.71 2.98 -8.36
C LEU A 348 -5.06 4.16 -7.44
N PRO A 349 -5.31 5.40 -7.94
CA PRO A 349 -5.68 6.52 -7.09
C PRO A 349 -6.99 6.33 -6.31
N ALA A 350 -7.89 5.45 -6.78
CA ALA A 350 -9.16 5.16 -6.12
C ALA A 350 -9.13 3.84 -5.31
N LEU A 351 -8.28 2.88 -5.71
CA LEU A 351 -8.27 1.54 -5.14
C LEU A 351 -7.67 1.49 -3.73
N GLN A 352 -8.21 0.58 -2.92
CA GLN A 352 -7.55 0.01 -1.75
C GLN A 352 -7.03 -1.38 -2.12
N LEU A 353 -5.70 -1.55 -2.08
CA LEU A 353 -5.04 -2.83 -2.28
C LEU A 353 -4.72 -3.52 -0.94
N PRO A 354 -4.68 -4.85 -0.89
CA PRO A 354 -4.25 -5.56 0.30
C PRO A 354 -2.75 -5.29 0.58
N LYS A 355 -2.38 -5.23 1.86
CA LYS A 355 -0.97 -5.14 2.30
C LYS A 355 -0.32 -6.50 2.13
N ASP A 356 0.10 -6.80 0.91
CA ASP A 356 0.67 -8.08 0.51
C ASP A 356 1.98 -7.87 -0.24
N ASP A 357 3.07 -8.43 0.30
CA ASP A 357 4.40 -8.23 -0.25
C ASP A 357 4.62 -8.96 -1.59
N GLU A 358 3.88 -10.04 -1.87
CA GLU A 358 3.97 -10.70 -3.18
C GLU A 358 3.29 -9.84 -4.25
N LEU A 359 2.11 -9.29 -3.96
CA LEU A 359 1.45 -8.34 -4.85
C LEU A 359 2.34 -7.12 -5.11
N LEU A 360 2.99 -6.59 -4.05
CA LEU A 360 3.92 -5.47 -4.20
C LEU A 360 5.06 -5.81 -5.15
N ALA A 361 5.73 -6.97 -4.94
CA ALA A 361 6.83 -7.40 -5.79
C ALA A 361 6.39 -7.58 -7.25
N ASP A 362 5.22 -8.19 -7.47
CA ASP A 362 4.64 -8.39 -8.79
C ASP A 362 4.41 -7.06 -9.51
N LEU A 363 3.75 -6.10 -8.84
CA LEU A 363 3.44 -4.81 -9.43
C LEU A 363 4.71 -3.98 -9.70
N VAL A 364 5.67 -3.96 -8.77
CA VAL A 364 6.95 -3.23 -8.96
C VAL A 364 7.77 -3.81 -10.10
N SER A 365 7.70 -5.12 -10.35
CA SER A 365 8.41 -5.76 -11.45
C SER A 365 7.81 -5.47 -12.83
N ALA A 366 6.58 -4.95 -12.88
CA ALA A 366 5.88 -4.67 -14.14
C ALA A 366 6.49 -3.48 -14.86
N ARG A 367 7.13 -3.76 -16.00
CA ARG A 367 7.72 -2.77 -16.90
C ARG A 367 7.07 -2.83 -18.26
N TYR A 368 7.20 -1.78 -19.03
CA TYR A 368 6.69 -1.74 -20.40
C TYR A 368 7.72 -1.16 -21.37
N GLN A 369 7.49 -1.44 -22.63
CA GLN A 369 8.24 -0.89 -23.76
C GLN A 369 7.28 -0.47 -24.86
N PHE A 370 7.76 0.37 -25.77
CA PHE A 370 7.02 0.70 -26.99
C PHE A 370 7.39 -0.27 -28.12
N THR A 371 6.39 -0.76 -28.82
CA THR A 371 6.61 -1.50 -30.08
C THR A 371 7.04 -0.56 -31.19
N SER A 372 7.47 -1.12 -32.35
CA SER A 372 7.79 -0.33 -33.55
C SER A 372 6.60 0.47 -34.09
N ARG A 373 5.37 0.15 -33.64
CA ARG A 373 4.13 0.86 -34.00
C ARG A 373 3.72 1.89 -32.93
N GLY A 374 4.52 2.09 -31.90
CA GLY A 374 4.23 3.02 -30.79
C GLY A 374 3.24 2.48 -29.74
N GLN A 375 2.83 1.21 -29.82
CA GLN A 375 1.94 0.60 -28.85
C GLN A 375 2.70 0.27 -27.55
N ARG A 376 2.06 0.41 -26.40
CA ARG A 376 2.59 -0.04 -25.10
C ARG A 376 2.52 -1.56 -25.01
N GLN A 377 3.62 -2.16 -24.59
CA GLN A 377 3.75 -3.60 -24.36
C GLN A 377 4.36 -3.84 -22.99
N VAL A 378 3.60 -4.43 -22.08
CA VAL A 378 4.13 -4.92 -20.80
C VAL A 378 5.06 -6.09 -21.07
N ILE A 379 6.21 -6.12 -20.40
CA ILE A 379 7.21 -7.19 -20.58
C ILE A 379 6.60 -8.58 -20.34
N ALA A 380 7.18 -9.57 -20.95
CA ALA A 380 6.70 -10.95 -20.85
C ALA A 380 6.75 -11.46 -19.39
N LYS A 381 5.79 -12.32 -19.03
CA LYS A 381 5.69 -12.94 -17.68
C LYS A 381 6.99 -13.63 -17.26
N ASP A 382 7.66 -14.34 -18.20
CA ASP A 382 8.94 -15.01 -17.97
C ASP A 382 10.06 -14.03 -17.59
N LYS A 383 10.06 -12.82 -18.15
CA LYS A 383 11.05 -11.78 -17.79
C LYS A 383 10.79 -11.26 -16.39
N MET A 384 9.54 -10.98 -16.04
CA MET A 384 9.17 -10.63 -14.66
C MET A 384 9.57 -11.76 -13.69
N LYS A 385 9.27 -13.01 -14.04
CA LYS A 385 9.64 -14.20 -13.26
C LYS A 385 11.16 -14.29 -13.01
N SER A 386 11.98 -13.93 -13.99
CA SER A 386 13.43 -13.94 -13.82
C SER A 386 13.93 -12.84 -12.86
N GLU A 387 13.21 -11.73 -12.72
CA GLU A 387 13.56 -10.62 -11.84
C GLU A 387 13.14 -10.89 -10.39
N ILE A 388 11.95 -11.46 -10.18
CA ILE A 388 11.39 -11.69 -8.83
C ILE A 388 11.44 -13.14 -8.35
N GLY A 389 12.02 -14.04 -9.14
CA GLY A 389 12.20 -15.47 -8.81
C GLY A 389 10.93 -16.32 -8.89
N ARG A 390 9.77 -15.77 -9.21
CA ARG A 390 8.47 -16.44 -9.33
C ARG A 390 7.57 -15.73 -10.35
N SER A 391 6.49 -16.39 -10.74
CA SER A 391 5.49 -15.79 -11.63
C SER A 391 4.70 -14.68 -10.92
N PRO A 392 4.30 -13.58 -11.61
CA PRO A 392 3.49 -12.49 -11.04
C PRO A 392 1.99 -12.83 -10.99
N ASP A 393 1.65 -14.02 -10.50
CA ASP A 393 0.28 -14.58 -10.53
C ASP A 393 -0.69 -13.78 -9.66
N THR A 394 -0.19 -13.17 -8.57
CA THR A 394 -1.01 -12.35 -7.68
C THR A 394 -1.44 -11.05 -8.35
N ALA A 395 -0.52 -10.38 -9.07
CA ALA A 395 -0.87 -9.19 -9.84
C ALA A 395 -1.85 -9.51 -10.97
N ASP A 396 -1.64 -10.62 -11.69
CA ASP A 396 -2.52 -11.02 -12.78
C ASP A 396 -3.97 -11.25 -12.27
N ALA A 397 -4.16 -11.98 -11.15
CA ALA A 397 -5.49 -12.17 -10.55
C ALA A 397 -6.14 -10.84 -10.09
N VAL A 398 -5.38 -9.93 -9.47
CA VAL A 398 -5.86 -8.58 -9.08
C VAL A 398 -6.26 -7.77 -10.31
N ILE A 399 -5.46 -7.82 -11.37
CA ILE A 399 -5.75 -7.15 -12.64
C ILE A 399 -7.06 -7.67 -13.25
N TYR A 400 -7.26 -8.99 -13.26
CA TYR A 400 -8.51 -9.57 -13.79
C TYR A 400 -9.72 -9.15 -12.95
N ALA A 401 -9.58 -9.00 -11.64
CA ALA A 401 -10.66 -8.51 -10.77
C ALA A 401 -10.98 -7.02 -10.99
N THR A 402 -10.00 -6.22 -11.44
CA THR A 402 -10.14 -4.75 -11.46
C THR A 402 -10.23 -4.13 -12.85
N CYS A 403 -9.72 -4.76 -13.90
CA CYS A 403 -9.74 -4.21 -15.26
C CYS A 403 -11.16 -4.05 -15.83
N ALA A 404 -11.30 -3.39 -16.98
CA ALA A 404 -12.57 -3.29 -17.68
C ALA A 404 -13.08 -4.68 -18.12
N ARG A 405 -14.40 -4.83 -18.19
CA ARG A 405 -15.01 -6.09 -18.59
C ARG A 405 -14.51 -6.51 -19.98
N PRO A 406 -14.04 -7.77 -20.16
CA PRO A 406 -13.70 -8.28 -21.48
C PRO A 406 -14.88 -8.14 -22.46
N ARG A 407 -14.62 -7.66 -23.69
CA ARG A 407 -15.65 -7.65 -24.72
C ARG A 407 -15.89 -9.09 -25.12
N THR A 408 -17.07 -9.63 -24.80
CA THR A 408 -17.50 -10.93 -25.33
C THR A 408 -17.54 -10.83 -26.84
N GLY A 409 -16.74 -11.65 -27.54
CA GLY A 409 -16.87 -11.81 -28.99
C GLY A 409 -18.35 -12.10 -29.34
N ALA A 410 -18.80 -11.58 -30.47
CA ALA A 410 -20.18 -11.64 -30.91
C ALA A 410 -20.82 -12.99 -30.55
N SER A 411 -21.91 -12.94 -29.78
CA SER A 411 -22.75 -14.10 -29.53
C SER A 411 -23.07 -14.75 -30.87
N PHE A 412 -22.66 -15.99 -31.03
CA PHE A 412 -23.26 -16.83 -32.05
C PHE A 412 -24.77 -16.89 -31.73
N ASN A 413 -25.54 -16.12 -32.46
CA ASN A 413 -26.99 -16.34 -32.57
C ASN A 413 -27.13 -17.76 -33.09
N ALA A 414 -27.43 -18.71 -32.22
CA ALA A 414 -27.99 -19.99 -32.60
C ALA A 414 -29.31 -19.66 -33.30
N GLY A 415 -29.25 -19.68 -34.60
CA GLY A 415 -30.39 -19.42 -35.48
C GLY A 415 -31.56 -20.30 -35.07
N GLY A 416 -32.71 -19.66 -34.95
CA GLY A 416 -33.97 -20.36 -34.88
C GLY A 416 -34.13 -21.32 -36.04
N GLY A 417 -34.15 -22.61 -35.73
CA GLY A 417 -34.62 -23.64 -36.61
C GLY A 417 -36.15 -23.65 -36.53
N LEU A 418 -36.80 -23.21 -37.59
CA LEU A 418 -38.14 -23.57 -37.95
C LEU A 418 -38.32 -25.08 -37.93
N TYR A 419 -39.28 -25.56 -37.17
CA TYR A 419 -40.10 -26.69 -37.56
C TYR A 419 -41.52 -26.44 -37.11
N ASP A 420 -42.45 -26.64 -38.05
CA ASP A 420 -43.90 -26.54 -38.02
C ASP A 420 -44.59 -27.17 -36.84
#